data_9e80604a9b8cf3e09f62823a755cb728
#
_entry.id   9e80604a9b8cf3e09f62823a755cb728
#
_cell.length_a   1.000
_cell.length_b   1.000
_cell.length_c   1.000
_cell.angle_alpha   90.00
_cell.angle_beta   90.00
_cell.angle_gamma   90.00
#
_symmetry.space_group_name_H-M   'P 1'
#
loop_
_entity.id
_entity.type
_entity.pdbx_description
1 polymer ?
#
loop_
_entity_poly.entity_id
_entity_poly.type
_entity_poly.pdbx_seq_one_letter_code
_entity_poly.pdbx_strand_id
1 'polypeptide(L)'
;MEKRWIDISQSFSNKIGTWPGDTPFQFEVAFSKEQTGSVNIGRFTTSVHTGTHADAPFHFDSDAPTIEQLDINVYIGRAKVVDVTGFETIGREELQAFELDGVERLLLKTAKHVCAEQFPTQIPVLKENIGAFLKEKGIFLIGVDHPSVDALDDKQLLTHHALYQHGVHILENLLLQDVSPGDYELIALPLKIQGADGSPVRAVIRAM
;
A
#
# COMPACT_ATOMS: atom_id res chain seq x y z
N MET A 1 6.91 28.82 3.75
CA MET A 1 7.70 27.70 4.31
C MET A 1 7.69 26.59 3.29
N GLU A 2 8.84 26.00 3.01
CA GLU A 2 8.93 24.84 2.11
C GLU A 2 8.17 23.65 2.73
N LYS A 3 7.21 23.08 2.00
CA LYS A 3 6.41 21.94 2.47
C LYS A 3 7.30 20.69 2.46
N ARG A 4 7.51 20.10 3.63
CA ARG A 4 8.36 18.91 3.78
C ARG A 4 7.64 17.65 3.33
N TRP A 5 8.40 16.71 2.81
CA TRP A 5 7.95 15.35 2.58
C TRP A 5 7.73 14.63 3.92
N ILE A 6 6.63 13.91 4.02
CA ILE A 6 6.26 13.06 5.15
C ILE A 6 6.39 11.61 4.66
N ASP A 7 7.16 10.81 5.38
CA ASP A 7 7.28 9.38 5.14
C ASP A 7 6.07 8.66 5.73
N ILE A 8 5.37 7.96 4.88
CA ILE A 8 4.19 7.16 5.23
C ILE A 8 4.43 5.66 5.02
N SER A 9 5.70 5.22 5.12
CA SER A 9 6.09 3.82 4.96
C SER A 9 6.35 3.16 6.30
N GLN A 10 5.98 1.90 6.42
CA GLN A 10 6.44 1.05 7.53
C GLN A 10 7.95 0.81 7.43
N SER A 11 8.64 0.86 8.56
CA SER A 11 10.07 0.51 8.62
C SER A 11 10.26 -0.99 8.54
N PHE A 12 11.05 -1.45 7.58
CA PHE A 12 11.48 -2.85 7.53
C PHE A 12 12.44 -3.15 8.68
N SER A 13 12.06 -4.06 9.53
CA SER A 13 12.89 -4.59 10.63
C SER A 13 12.66 -6.09 10.78
N ASN A 14 13.58 -6.80 11.42
CA ASN A 14 13.41 -8.24 11.69
C ASN A 14 12.23 -8.54 12.64
N LYS A 15 11.48 -7.52 13.06
CA LYS A 15 10.28 -7.62 13.90
C LYS A 15 9.00 -7.21 13.17
N ILE A 16 9.08 -6.75 11.92
CA ILE A 16 7.90 -6.31 11.18
C ILE A 16 6.88 -7.45 11.10
N GLY A 17 5.60 -7.10 11.31
CA GLY A 17 4.51 -8.06 11.15
C GLY A 17 4.43 -8.56 9.71
N THR A 18 4.37 -9.88 9.57
CA THR A 18 4.27 -10.56 8.26
C THR A 18 2.97 -11.33 8.21
N TRP A 19 2.42 -11.50 7.03
CA TRP A 19 1.25 -12.35 6.82
C TRP A 19 1.51 -13.75 7.39
N PRO A 20 0.57 -14.33 8.17
CA PRO A 20 0.76 -15.63 8.81
C PRO A 20 1.09 -16.74 7.79
N GLY A 21 2.27 -17.34 7.92
CA GLY A 21 2.76 -18.40 7.03
C GLY A 21 3.57 -17.91 5.83
N ASP A 22 3.68 -16.61 5.61
CA ASP A 22 4.52 -16.04 4.55
C ASP A 22 5.99 -15.84 5.02
N THR A 23 6.86 -15.47 4.07
CA THR A 23 8.29 -15.25 4.29
C THR A 23 8.53 -13.99 5.11
N PRO A 24 9.07 -14.10 6.34
CA PRO A 24 9.34 -12.93 7.18
C PRO A 24 10.50 -12.10 6.61
N PHE A 25 10.47 -10.79 6.89
CA PHE A 25 11.62 -9.94 6.60
C PHE A 25 12.80 -10.32 7.51
N GLN A 26 13.96 -10.53 6.89
CA GLN A 26 15.23 -10.76 7.57
C GLN A 26 16.32 -9.93 6.91
N PHE A 27 16.99 -9.10 7.70
CA PHE A 27 18.18 -8.36 7.29
C PHE A 27 19.37 -8.83 8.12
N GLU A 28 20.51 -9.03 7.46
CA GLU A 28 21.78 -9.30 8.11
C GLU A 28 22.94 -8.61 7.37
N VAL A 29 24.03 -8.40 8.09
CA VAL A 29 25.31 -8.04 7.48
C VAL A 29 25.99 -9.34 7.04
N ALA A 30 25.90 -9.65 5.74
CA ALA A 30 26.47 -10.87 5.15
C ALA A 30 28.00 -10.89 5.24
N PHE A 31 28.63 -9.70 5.04
CA PHE A 31 30.07 -9.52 5.21
C PHE A 31 30.33 -8.21 5.94
N SER A 32 31.06 -8.28 7.05
CA SER A 32 31.43 -7.10 7.82
C SER A 32 32.60 -6.33 7.15
N LYS A 33 32.73 -5.04 7.52
CA LYS A 33 33.87 -4.21 7.09
C LYS A 33 35.24 -4.83 7.48
N GLU A 34 35.28 -5.55 8.60
CA GLU A 34 36.50 -6.26 9.02
C GLU A 34 36.85 -7.40 8.06
N GLN A 35 35.84 -8.15 7.61
CA GLN A 35 36.03 -9.27 6.67
C GLN A 35 36.38 -8.79 5.27
N THR A 36 35.79 -7.68 4.80
CA THR A 36 36.03 -7.15 3.45
C THR A 36 37.24 -6.23 3.39
N GLY A 37 37.66 -5.68 4.51
CA GLY A 37 38.69 -4.64 4.60
C GLY A 37 38.21 -3.23 4.22
N SER A 38 36.93 -3.03 3.81
CA SER A 38 36.47 -1.74 3.27
C SER A 38 35.02 -1.38 3.58
N VAL A 39 34.05 -2.29 3.41
CA VAL A 39 32.60 -2.02 3.47
C VAL A 39 31.85 -3.10 4.24
N ASN A 40 30.67 -2.75 4.75
CA ASN A 40 29.67 -3.73 5.17
C ASN A 40 28.78 -4.06 3.97
N ILE A 41 28.48 -5.35 3.76
CA ILE A 41 27.57 -5.83 2.72
C ILE A 41 26.37 -6.47 3.41
N GLY A 42 25.22 -5.81 3.33
CA GLY A 42 23.96 -6.33 3.82
C GLY A 42 23.25 -7.19 2.78
N ARG A 43 22.41 -8.10 3.26
CA ARG A 43 21.39 -8.77 2.44
C ARG A 43 20.09 -8.85 3.21
N PHE A 44 18.98 -8.94 2.49
CA PHE A 44 17.68 -9.19 3.10
C PHE A 44 16.89 -10.21 2.28
N THR A 45 15.96 -10.87 2.96
CA THR A 45 14.93 -11.75 2.38
C THR A 45 13.59 -11.28 2.90
N THR A 46 12.57 -11.28 2.07
CA THR A 46 11.21 -10.87 2.46
C THR A 46 10.20 -11.36 1.45
N SER A 47 8.92 -11.44 1.85
CA SER A 47 7.81 -11.39 0.90
C SER A 47 7.72 -9.99 0.27
N VAL A 48 7.29 -9.87 -0.96
CA VAL A 48 7.06 -8.57 -1.62
C VAL A 48 5.86 -7.83 -1.05
N HIS A 49 4.99 -8.53 -0.30
CA HIS A 49 3.82 -7.98 0.40
C HIS A 49 4.09 -7.63 1.88
N THR A 50 5.34 -7.66 2.32
CA THR A 50 5.71 -7.23 3.68
C THR A 50 5.81 -5.71 3.75
N GLY A 51 5.25 -5.10 4.84
CA GLY A 51 5.31 -3.65 5.06
C GLY A 51 4.56 -2.87 3.99
N THR A 52 4.93 -1.61 3.79
CA THR A 52 4.28 -0.76 2.77
C THR A 52 4.68 -1.22 1.37
N HIS A 53 3.69 -1.59 0.55
CA HIS A 53 3.92 -2.18 -0.76
C HIS A 53 2.83 -1.80 -1.77
N ALA A 54 3.10 -2.10 -3.04
CA ALA A 54 2.14 -2.05 -4.13
C ALA A 54 1.87 -3.46 -4.63
N ASP A 55 0.61 -3.78 -4.89
CA ASP A 55 0.22 -5.02 -5.55
C ASP A 55 0.29 -4.89 -7.07
N ALA A 56 0.72 -5.97 -7.72
CA ALA A 56 0.47 -6.17 -9.13
C ALA A 56 -0.75 -7.08 -9.32
N PRO A 57 -1.52 -6.92 -10.39
CA PRO A 57 -2.66 -7.80 -10.68
C PRO A 57 -2.28 -9.29 -10.76
N PHE A 58 -1.04 -9.61 -11.11
CA PHE A 58 -0.49 -10.97 -11.09
C PHE A 58 -0.59 -11.65 -9.71
N HIS A 59 -0.72 -10.88 -8.63
CA HIS A 59 -0.90 -11.39 -7.27
C HIS A 59 -2.15 -12.28 -7.12
N PHE A 60 -3.23 -11.95 -7.81
CA PHE A 60 -4.52 -12.64 -7.71
C PHE A 60 -5.06 -13.12 -9.06
N ASP A 61 -4.35 -12.87 -10.16
CA ASP A 61 -4.68 -13.34 -11.51
C ASP A 61 -3.38 -13.69 -12.26
N SER A 62 -3.14 -14.98 -12.48
CA SER A 62 -1.90 -15.50 -13.09
C SER A 62 -1.67 -15.06 -14.53
N ASP A 63 -2.69 -14.57 -15.23
CA ASP A 63 -2.59 -14.09 -16.61
C ASP A 63 -2.48 -12.55 -16.68
N ALA A 64 -2.53 -11.87 -15.52
CA ALA A 64 -2.50 -10.43 -15.42
C ALA A 64 -1.06 -9.86 -15.35
N PRO A 65 -0.89 -8.52 -15.52
CA PRO A 65 0.42 -7.87 -15.50
C PRO A 65 1.16 -8.01 -14.16
N THR A 66 2.48 -8.22 -14.26
CA THR A 66 3.44 -8.17 -13.15
C THR A 66 3.87 -6.74 -12.83
N ILE A 67 4.53 -6.52 -11.68
CA ILE A 67 4.78 -5.19 -11.14
C ILE A 67 5.62 -4.30 -12.07
N GLU A 68 6.61 -4.84 -12.77
CA GLU A 68 7.46 -4.08 -13.70
C GLU A 68 6.76 -3.65 -14.99
N GLN A 69 5.58 -4.22 -15.26
CA GLN A 69 4.76 -3.90 -16.43
C GLN A 69 3.76 -2.76 -16.16
N LEU A 70 3.58 -2.37 -14.90
CA LEU A 70 2.65 -1.32 -14.52
C LEU A 70 3.21 0.07 -14.85
N ASP A 71 2.30 1.01 -15.18
CA ASP A 71 2.68 2.39 -15.44
C ASP A 71 3.11 3.09 -14.14
N ILE A 72 4.35 3.52 -14.05
CA ILE A 72 4.90 4.23 -12.89
C ILE A 72 4.19 5.55 -12.59
N ASN A 73 3.55 6.18 -13.58
CA ASN A 73 2.80 7.42 -13.40
C ASN A 73 1.59 7.24 -12.47
N VAL A 74 1.11 6.02 -12.29
CA VAL A 74 0.07 5.70 -11.31
C VAL A 74 0.51 6.06 -9.89
N TYR A 75 1.77 5.87 -9.57
CA TYR A 75 2.33 5.97 -8.23
C TYR A 75 2.94 7.34 -7.89
N ILE A 76 2.80 8.32 -8.79
CA ILE A 76 3.29 9.69 -8.59
C ILE A 76 2.20 10.70 -8.94
N GLY A 77 1.97 11.68 -8.08
CA GLY A 77 1.11 12.83 -8.37
C GLY A 77 0.13 13.15 -7.26
N ARG A 78 -0.93 13.87 -7.62
CA ARG A 78 -1.94 14.32 -6.65
C ARG A 78 -2.65 13.14 -5.99
N ALA A 79 -2.79 13.23 -4.66
CA ALA A 79 -3.50 12.26 -3.84
C ALA A 79 -4.33 12.99 -2.78
N LYS A 80 -5.39 12.35 -2.33
CA LYS A 80 -6.20 12.84 -1.21
C LYS A 80 -6.19 11.82 -0.08
N VAL A 81 -5.92 12.29 1.14
CA VAL A 81 -6.11 11.50 2.36
C VAL A 81 -7.49 11.80 2.92
N VAL A 82 -8.29 10.75 3.14
CA VAL A 82 -9.56 10.84 3.87
C VAL A 82 -9.52 10.00 5.14
N ASP A 83 -10.14 10.51 6.19
CA ASP A 83 -10.24 9.80 7.47
C ASP A 83 -11.57 9.02 7.51
N VAL A 84 -11.46 7.71 7.45
CA VAL A 84 -12.56 6.75 7.53
C VAL A 84 -12.45 5.88 8.79
N THR A 85 -11.76 6.36 9.81
CA THR A 85 -11.66 5.65 11.10
C THR A 85 -13.03 5.44 11.71
N GLY A 86 -13.30 4.19 12.13
CA GLY A 86 -14.59 3.82 12.74
C GLY A 86 -15.57 3.18 11.77
N PHE A 87 -15.30 3.12 10.48
CA PHE A 87 -16.04 2.25 9.57
C PHE A 87 -15.48 0.83 9.62
N GLU A 88 -16.32 -0.16 9.82
CA GLU A 88 -15.94 -1.58 9.75
C GLU A 88 -15.91 -2.09 8.30
N THR A 89 -16.73 -1.47 7.45
CA THR A 89 -16.77 -1.74 6.01
C THR A 89 -16.79 -0.43 5.25
N ILE A 90 -16.06 -0.38 4.12
CA ILE A 90 -15.90 0.84 3.32
C ILE A 90 -16.25 0.52 1.88
N GLY A 91 -17.25 1.18 1.36
CA GLY A 91 -17.71 1.06 -0.02
C GLY A 91 -18.19 2.39 -0.56
N ARG A 92 -19.01 2.32 -1.61
CA ARG A 92 -19.62 3.49 -2.24
C ARG A 92 -20.39 4.35 -1.23
N GLU A 93 -21.17 3.70 -0.37
CA GLU A 93 -22.07 4.38 0.57
C GLU A 93 -21.31 5.25 1.57
N GLU A 94 -20.18 4.74 2.06
CA GLU A 94 -19.34 5.44 3.02
C GLU A 94 -18.53 6.55 2.33
N LEU A 95 -18.00 6.28 1.13
CA LEU A 95 -17.11 7.22 0.43
C LEU A 95 -17.85 8.36 -0.27
N GLN A 96 -19.13 8.21 -0.63
CA GLN A 96 -19.91 9.28 -1.24
C GLN A 96 -20.11 10.50 -0.32
N ALA A 97 -19.86 10.37 0.97
CA ALA A 97 -19.90 11.48 1.93
C ALA A 97 -18.68 12.41 1.85
N PHE A 98 -17.64 12.03 1.12
CA PHE A 98 -16.43 12.80 0.93
C PHE A 98 -16.40 13.51 -0.41
N GLU A 99 -15.79 14.71 -0.43
CA GLU A 99 -15.55 15.45 -1.67
C GLU A 99 -14.39 14.79 -2.43
N LEU A 100 -14.69 14.05 -3.49
CA LEU A 100 -13.73 13.27 -4.28
C LEU A 100 -13.63 13.71 -5.74
N ASP A 101 -14.25 14.80 -6.13
CA ASP A 101 -14.20 15.27 -7.52
C ASP A 101 -12.78 15.76 -7.86
N GLY A 102 -12.22 15.23 -8.97
CA GLY A 102 -10.87 15.54 -9.41
C GLY A 102 -9.76 14.83 -8.63
N VAL A 103 -10.11 13.91 -7.73
CA VAL A 103 -9.15 13.05 -7.02
C VAL A 103 -8.72 11.91 -7.96
N GLU A 104 -7.42 11.74 -8.11
CA GLU A 104 -6.81 10.67 -8.92
C GLU A 104 -6.32 9.49 -8.09
N ARG A 105 -5.85 9.76 -6.88
CA ARG A 105 -5.32 8.78 -5.92
C ARG A 105 -5.93 9.03 -4.56
N LEU A 106 -6.53 8.00 -3.98
CA LEU A 106 -7.24 8.08 -2.71
C LEU A 106 -6.51 7.26 -1.65
N LEU A 107 -6.14 7.90 -0.54
CA LEU A 107 -5.51 7.23 0.59
C LEU A 107 -6.49 7.21 1.76
N LEU A 108 -6.83 6.02 2.24
CA LEU A 108 -7.80 5.79 3.30
C LEU A 108 -7.08 5.62 4.64
N LYS A 109 -7.24 6.58 5.53
CA LYS A 109 -6.85 6.45 6.94
C LYS A 109 -7.95 5.72 7.66
N THR A 110 -7.72 4.45 8.00
CA THR A 110 -8.72 3.59 8.63
C THR A 110 -8.48 3.39 10.12
N ALA A 111 -7.23 3.58 10.58
CA ALA A 111 -6.82 3.35 11.96
C ALA A 111 -6.24 4.61 12.62
N LYS A 112 -6.52 4.76 13.92
CA LYS A 112 -5.89 5.80 14.76
C LYS A 112 -4.46 5.44 15.16
N HIS A 113 -4.14 4.15 15.14
CA HIS A 113 -2.83 3.63 15.49
C HIS A 113 -2.54 2.36 14.69
N VAL A 114 -1.38 2.32 14.07
CA VAL A 114 -0.86 1.16 13.32
C VAL A 114 0.41 0.67 14.01
N CYS A 115 0.44 -0.60 14.38
CA CYS A 115 1.64 -1.25 14.93
C CYS A 115 2.31 -2.09 13.85
N ALA A 116 3.38 -1.58 13.24
CA ALA A 116 4.09 -2.28 12.17
C ALA A 116 4.76 -3.60 12.62
N GLU A 117 5.01 -3.78 13.94
CA GLU A 117 5.61 -5.02 14.46
C GLU A 117 4.57 -6.13 14.75
N GLN A 118 3.28 -5.85 14.55
CA GLN A 118 2.22 -6.79 14.84
C GLN A 118 1.26 -6.91 13.66
N PHE A 119 1.12 -8.13 13.12
CA PHE A 119 0.10 -8.39 12.11
C PHE A 119 -1.30 -8.25 12.74
N PRO A 120 -2.23 -7.47 12.14
CA PRO A 120 -3.54 -7.22 12.71
C PRO A 120 -4.40 -8.49 12.70
N THR A 121 -5.26 -8.64 13.70
CA THR A 121 -6.25 -9.73 13.76
C THR A 121 -7.58 -9.36 13.11
N GLN A 122 -7.83 -8.07 12.92
CA GLN A 122 -9.00 -7.52 12.24
C GLN A 122 -8.60 -6.24 11.50
N ILE A 123 -9.21 -6.03 10.35
CA ILE A 123 -9.07 -4.83 9.53
C ILE A 123 -10.44 -4.38 9.03
N PRO A 124 -10.65 -3.11 8.70
CA PRO A 124 -11.80 -2.69 7.91
C PRO A 124 -11.76 -3.36 6.53
N VAL A 125 -12.92 -3.79 6.04
CA VAL A 125 -13.05 -4.50 4.76
C VAL A 125 -13.58 -3.53 3.70
N LEU A 126 -12.92 -3.47 2.55
CA LEU A 126 -13.46 -2.73 1.42
C LEU A 126 -14.48 -3.61 0.69
N LYS A 127 -15.63 -3.01 0.33
CA LYS A 127 -16.68 -3.70 -0.44
C LYS A 127 -16.32 -3.71 -1.93
N GLU A 128 -16.67 -4.75 -2.65
CA GLU A 128 -16.42 -4.85 -4.10
C GLU A 128 -17.02 -3.69 -4.92
N ASN A 129 -18.12 -3.07 -4.45
CA ASN A 129 -18.74 -1.93 -5.14
C ASN A 129 -17.86 -0.67 -5.15
N ILE A 130 -16.76 -0.67 -4.39
CA ILE A 130 -15.79 0.44 -4.35
C ILE A 130 -15.09 0.61 -5.70
N GLY A 131 -14.74 -0.48 -6.41
CA GLY A 131 -14.03 -0.41 -7.69
C GLY A 131 -14.79 0.42 -8.75
N ALA A 132 -16.08 0.12 -8.94
CA ALA A 132 -16.94 0.86 -9.86
C ALA A 132 -17.08 2.34 -9.45
N PHE A 133 -17.22 2.61 -8.15
CA PHE A 133 -17.33 3.96 -7.63
C PHE A 133 -16.05 4.79 -7.83
N LEU A 134 -14.88 4.22 -7.55
CA LEU A 134 -13.61 4.91 -7.77
C LEU A 134 -13.38 5.24 -9.25
N LYS A 135 -13.69 4.29 -10.15
CA LYS A 135 -13.63 4.54 -11.58
C LYS A 135 -14.58 5.66 -12.02
N GLU A 136 -15.81 5.70 -11.52
CA GLU A 136 -16.78 6.77 -11.79
C GLU A 136 -16.23 8.15 -11.38
N LYS A 137 -15.47 8.20 -10.27
CA LYS A 137 -14.81 9.41 -9.77
C LYS A 137 -13.48 9.75 -10.48
N GLY A 138 -12.98 8.88 -11.36
CA GLY A 138 -11.68 9.05 -12.02
C GLY A 138 -10.48 8.69 -11.14
N ILE A 139 -10.70 7.97 -10.04
CA ILE A 139 -9.68 7.52 -9.13
C ILE A 139 -9.11 6.19 -9.63
N PHE A 140 -7.81 6.14 -9.87
CA PHE A 140 -7.11 4.97 -10.42
C PHE A 140 -6.06 4.37 -9.49
N LEU A 141 -5.92 4.91 -8.27
CA LEU A 141 -5.11 4.30 -7.19
C LEU A 141 -5.83 4.48 -5.85
N ILE A 142 -5.89 3.39 -5.10
CA ILE A 142 -6.30 3.39 -3.70
C ILE A 142 -5.15 2.96 -2.81
N GLY A 143 -4.98 3.61 -1.66
CA GLY A 143 -4.02 3.22 -0.63
C GLY A 143 -4.72 3.04 0.71
N VAL A 144 -4.33 2.00 1.45
CA VAL A 144 -4.88 1.67 2.78
C VAL A 144 -3.76 1.51 3.81
N ASP A 145 -4.08 1.73 5.07
CA ASP A 145 -3.14 1.60 6.20
C ASP A 145 -3.21 0.23 6.89
N HIS A 146 -3.65 -0.79 6.16
CA HIS A 146 -3.74 -2.19 6.59
C HIS A 146 -3.29 -3.15 5.49
N PRO A 147 -3.06 -4.46 5.81
CA PRO A 147 -2.35 -5.39 4.92
C PRO A 147 -3.21 -6.06 3.85
N SER A 148 -4.48 -5.70 3.67
CA SER A 148 -5.33 -6.23 2.60
C SER A 148 -6.56 -5.36 2.38
N VAL A 149 -6.98 -5.18 1.13
CA VAL A 149 -8.26 -4.54 0.78
C VAL A 149 -9.45 -5.48 0.97
N ASP A 150 -9.24 -6.79 1.03
CA ASP A 150 -10.25 -7.80 1.39
C ASP A 150 -10.11 -8.24 2.85
N ALA A 151 -11.04 -9.03 3.34
CA ALA A 151 -10.96 -9.63 4.68
C ALA A 151 -9.75 -10.59 4.77
N LEU A 152 -9.11 -10.66 5.96
CA LEU A 152 -7.87 -11.44 6.15
C LEU A 152 -8.00 -12.94 5.89
N ASP A 153 -9.21 -13.49 5.95
CA ASP A 153 -9.51 -14.90 5.70
C ASP A 153 -10.21 -15.15 4.35
N ASP A 154 -10.45 -14.07 3.56
CA ASP A 154 -11.05 -14.21 2.23
C ASP A 154 -10.08 -14.89 1.26
N LYS A 155 -10.60 -15.84 0.49
CA LYS A 155 -9.87 -16.55 -0.57
C LYS A 155 -10.36 -16.20 -1.97
N GLN A 156 -11.47 -15.47 -2.06
CA GLN A 156 -12.05 -15.07 -3.34
C GLN A 156 -11.51 -13.73 -3.82
N LEU A 157 -11.00 -12.90 -2.91
CA LEU A 157 -10.38 -11.59 -3.17
C LEU A 157 -11.26 -10.70 -4.06
N LEU A 158 -12.56 -10.64 -3.72
CA LEU A 158 -13.57 -9.96 -4.55
C LEU A 158 -13.25 -8.48 -4.75
N THR A 159 -12.71 -7.82 -3.73
CA THR A 159 -12.34 -6.40 -3.81
C THR A 159 -11.10 -6.20 -4.67
N HIS A 160 -10.05 -7.05 -4.56
CA HIS A 160 -8.90 -7.01 -5.45
C HIS A 160 -9.34 -7.13 -6.92
N HIS A 161 -10.15 -8.15 -7.23
CA HIS A 161 -10.68 -8.35 -8.58
C HIS A 161 -11.53 -7.16 -9.07
N ALA A 162 -12.40 -6.62 -8.21
CA ALA A 162 -13.22 -5.46 -8.58
C ALA A 162 -12.38 -4.21 -8.84
N LEU A 163 -11.35 -3.94 -8.03
CA LEU A 163 -10.43 -2.83 -8.24
C LEU A 163 -9.69 -2.97 -9.57
N TYR A 164 -9.13 -4.15 -9.85
CA TYR A 164 -8.43 -4.43 -11.10
C TYR A 164 -9.33 -4.29 -12.34
N GLN A 165 -10.54 -4.87 -12.31
CA GLN A 165 -11.52 -4.76 -13.40
C GLN A 165 -11.88 -3.30 -13.72
N HIS A 166 -11.77 -2.41 -12.75
CA HIS A 166 -12.06 -1.00 -12.90
C HIS A 166 -10.81 -0.13 -13.11
N GLY A 167 -9.62 -0.74 -13.24
CA GLY A 167 -8.36 -0.05 -13.50
C GLY A 167 -7.84 0.72 -12.28
N VAL A 168 -8.13 0.26 -11.06
CA VAL A 168 -7.68 0.86 -9.81
C VAL A 168 -6.54 0.03 -9.23
N HIS A 169 -5.38 0.68 -9.04
CA HIS A 169 -4.18 0.08 -8.42
C HIS A 169 -4.24 0.16 -6.90
N ILE A 170 -3.48 -0.70 -6.22
CA ILE A 170 -3.53 -0.90 -4.78
C ILE A 170 -2.18 -0.58 -4.14
N LEU A 171 -2.21 0.18 -3.02
CA LEU A 171 -1.12 0.33 -2.05
C LEU A 171 -1.62 -0.11 -0.69
N GLU A 172 -0.82 -0.90 0.02
CA GLU A 172 -1.18 -1.44 1.34
C GLU A 172 -0.15 -1.10 2.41
N ASN A 173 -0.56 -1.21 3.67
CA ASN A 173 0.28 -0.97 4.83
C ASN A 173 0.91 0.44 4.88
N LEU A 174 0.19 1.47 4.44
CA LEU A 174 0.61 2.86 4.62
C LEU A 174 0.59 3.26 6.10
N LEU A 175 1.43 4.21 6.51
CA LEU A 175 1.39 4.82 7.84
C LEU A 175 0.68 6.18 7.78
N LEU A 176 -0.65 6.17 7.96
CA LEU A 176 -1.47 7.37 7.87
C LEU A 176 -1.93 7.91 9.24
N GLN A 177 -1.59 7.26 10.35
CA GLN A 177 -2.06 7.61 11.70
C GLN A 177 -1.79 9.08 12.09
N ASP A 178 -0.62 9.62 11.70
CA ASP A 178 -0.20 10.99 12.02
C ASP A 178 -0.43 11.96 10.84
N VAL A 179 -1.13 11.50 9.79
CA VAL A 179 -1.45 12.32 8.62
C VAL A 179 -2.84 12.91 8.79
N SER A 180 -2.95 14.24 8.59
CA SER A 180 -4.25 14.92 8.55
C SER A 180 -4.97 14.65 7.22
N PRO A 181 -6.30 14.57 7.21
CA PRO A 181 -7.05 14.57 5.96
C PRO A 181 -6.74 15.81 5.11
N GLY A 182 -6.68 15.65 3.78
CA GLY A 182 -6.38 16.77 2.87
C GLY A 182 -5.74 16.34 1.57
N ASP A 183 -5.28 17.33 0.81
CA ASP A 183 -4.69 17.14 -0.52
C ASP A 183 -3.16 17.13 -0.42
N TYR A 184 -2.56 16.16 -1.10
CA TYR A 184 -1.12 15.89 -1.06
C TYR A 184 -0.58 15.59 -2.47
N GLU A 185 0.72 15.67 -2.61
CA GLU A 185 1.48 15.02 -3.66
C GLU A 185 2.03 13.70 -3.10
N LEU A 186 1.84 12.60 -3.83
CA LEU A 186 2.29 11.24 -3.47
C LEU A 186 3.45 10.82 -4.37
N ILE A 187 4.44 10.13 -3.79
CA ILE A 187 5.42 9.31 -4.49
C ILE A 187 5.47 7.96 -3.76
N ALA A 188 5.17 6.85 -4.47
CA ALA A 188 5.17 5.50 -3.93
C ALA A 188 5.64 4.48 -4.98
N LEU A 189 6.79 4.73 -5.60
CA LEU A 189 7.29 3.94 -6.72
C LEU A 189 7.66 2.51 -6.31
N PRO A 190 7.10 1.47 -6.97
CA PRO A 190 7.53 0.10 -6.80
C PRO A 190 8.92 -0.14 -7.40
N LEU A 191 9.64 -1.11 -6.87
CA LEU A 191 10.86 -1.60 -7.47
C LEU A 191 10.54 -2.32 -8.79
N LYS A 192 11.42 -2.20 -9.78
CA LYS A 192 11.26 -2.88 -11.06
C LYS A 192 11.73 -4.34 -10.97
N ILE A 193 10.95 -5.18 -10.29
CA ILE A 193 11.24 -6.59 -10.08
C ILE A 193 10.55 -7.40 -11.18
N GLN A 194 11.33 -8.00 -12.08
CA GLN A 194 10.78 -8.76 -13.20
C GLN A 194 9.99 -9.98 -12.71
N GLY A 195 8.75 -10.11 -13.16
CA GLY A 195 7.87 -11.25 -12.90
C GLY A 195 7.27 -11.27 -11.48
N ALA A 196 7.42 -10.18 -10.70
CA ALA A 196 6.89 -10.15 -9.34
C ALA A 196 5.41 -9.76 -9.29
N ASP A 197 4.73 -10.31 -8.30
CA ASP A 197 3.32 -10.10 -7.98
C ASP A 197 3.07 -8.85 -7.13
N GLY A 198 4.12 -8.17 -6.70
CA GLY A 198 4.08 -6.94 -5.92
C GLY A 198 5.48 -6.38 -5.69
N SER A 199 5.56 -5.29 -4.95
CA SER A 199 6.84 -4.69 -4.57
C SER A 199 6.71 -3.82 -3.34
N PRO A 200 7.65 -3.91 -2.38
CA PRO A 200 7.82 -2.88 -1.37
C PRO A 200 8.01 -1.50 -2.02
N VAL A 201 7.46 -0.47 -1.37
CA VAL A 201 7.62 0.92 -1.79
C VAL A 201 8.09 1.80 -0.63
N ARG A 202 8.85 2.86 -0.92
CA ARG A 202 9.00 3.98 -0.01
C ARG A 202 7.95 5.02 -0.37
N ALA A 203 6.81 4.99 0.33
CA ALA A 203 5.72 5.92 0.13
C ALA A 203 5.98 7.21 0.92
N VAL A 204 5.91 8.36 0.24
CA VAL A 204 6.04 9.68 0.85
C VAL A 204 4.98 10.61 0.32
N ILE A 205 4.49 11.53 1.16
CA ILE A 205 3.54 12.55 0.76
C ILE A 205 4.03 13.95 1.14
N ARG A 206 3.55 14.96 0.41
CA ARG A 206 3.79 16.36 0.70
C ARG A 206 2.49 17.14 0.56
N ALA A 207 2.10 17.93 1.57
CA ALA A 207 0.90 18.75 1.51
C ALA A 207 0.93 19.72 0.31
N MET A 208 -0.19 19.88 -0.38
CA MET A 208 -0.35 20.80 -1.52
C MET A 208 -0.74 22.21 -1.07
#